data_14540959d71d8f64c6a1bb4aaa404f37
#
_entry.id   14540959d71d8f64c6a1bb4aaa404f37
#
_cell.length_a   1.000
_cell.length_b   1.000
_cell.length_c   1.000
_cell.angle_alpha   90.00
_cell.angle_beta   90.00
_cell.angle_gamma   90.00
#
_symmetry.space_group_name_H-M   'P 1'
#
loop_
_entity.id
_entity.type
_entity.pdbx_description
1 polymer ?
#
loop_
_entity_poly.entity_id
_entity_poly.type
_entity_poly.pdbx_seq_one_letter_code
_entity_poly.pdbx_strand_id
1 'polypeptide(L)'
;MKAVALALFLAGAANGYTGSAACGQCHQAIAESYKNTAMARSFRAVQPGIRLPEFDGRAFLHQASRQTFTPVTEAGRYLVSRQQSTSGFQPFRMAVDYILGSGDHARSYLHKAPDNALLELPVSWYARRGGYWEMSPGYDRAGHQGFTREVNARCLFCHNAYPQKNKLGEGIDCERCHGPGDQHVKDAKRASIVNPARLPAERSLEVCLQCHLETTSGDLPGSRLRPGRDVFSYRPGEPLGDYQQYLDHAPDAGQGEKFEIVSSAYRMRQAACYRARPEKLGCTACHDVHRQMSRAETVAKTQQVCTSCHAQTQHEPSGDCVNCHMPTRETEDVPHVEMTDHKIGIGLRPFTALVRRDDVPYGGDVVAYYPPGGTVGITTAPPLSPKRKDYTANGQALLRAGKVTAAVAAFRTAVNTRPEVADIRVNLAAALIAQNDYPAAQEQLEEAIRTGPSIEVARGAWLAARKAGAPLPTAREKYDDSLRTQMLSAHSNLGVVLDHMGDHEGAIKEFRRAVECDPSSAAAKQNLRQALTR
;
A
#
# COMPACT_ATOMS: atom_id res chain seq x y z
N MET A 1 -21.07 5.94 -23.63
CA MET A 1 -19.66 6.24 -23.95
C MET A 1 -18.81 5.43 -22.97
N LYS A 2 -18.24 4.36 -23.50
CA LYS A 2 -17.76 3.20 -22.77
C LYS A 2 -16.23 3.17 -22.78
N ALA A 3 -15.63 2.74 -21.65
CA ALA A 3 -14.31 2.13 -21.58
C ALA A 3 -13.09 2.95 -22.11
N VAL A 4 -12.70 4.04 -21.42
CA VAL A 4 -11.44 4.74 -21.74
C VAL A 4 -10.47 4.80 -20.54
N ALA A 5 -10.88 4.46 -19.32
CA ALA A 5 -10.06 4.68 -18.13
C ALA A 5 -8.98 3.61 -17.86
N LEU A 6 -9.09 2.38 -18.38
CA LEU A 6 -8.08 1.34 -18.18
C LEU A 6 -7.06 1.25 -19.35
N ALA A 7 -7.33 1.91 -20.47
CA ALA A 7 -6.53 1.79 -21.70
C ALA A 7 -5.15 2.44 -21.64
N LEU A 8 -4.86 3.32 -20.69
CA LEU A 8 -3.60 4.08 -20.63
C LEU A 8 -2.46 3.40 -19.85
N PHE A 9 -2.75 2.32 -19.11
CA PHE A 9 -1.71 1.51 -18.44
C PHE A 9 -0.99 0.54 -19.39
N LEU A 10 -1.46 0.37 -20.64
CA LEU A 10 -1.20 -0.84 -21.42
C LEU A 10 -0.54 -0.62 -22.78
N ALA A 11 -0.18 0.61 -23.15
CA ALA A 11 0.34 0.86 -24.50
C ALA A 11 1.72 0.23 -24.80
N GLY A 12 2.46 -0.27 -23.77
CA GLY A 12 3.79 -0.85 -23.95
C GLY A 12 3.94 -2.34 -23.72
N ALA A 13 3.00 -3.01 -23.05
CA ALA A 13 3.20 -4.36 -22.50
C ALA A 13 2.43 -5.50 -23.22
N ALA A 14 1.62 -5.21 -24.22
CA ALA A 14 0.67 -6.17 -24.78
C ALA A 14 1.24 -7.18 -25.80
N ASN A 15 2.51 -7.09 -26.18
CA ASN A 15 3.09 -7.95 -27.22
C ASN A 15 3.90 -9.08 -26.58
N GLY A 16 3.41 -10.31 -26.71
CA GLY A 16 4.14 -11.54 -26.45
C GLY A 16 3.80 -12.28 -25.16
N TYR A 17 2.94 -11.72 -24.27
CA TYR A 17 2.54 -12.41 -23.03
C TYR A 17 1.29 -13.27 -23.23
N THR A 18 1.33 -14.52 -22.73
CA THR A 18 0.26 -15.54 -22.90
C THR A 18 -0.46 -15.88 -21.60
N GLY A 19 0.20 -15.67 -20.45
CA GLY A 19 -0.26 -16.02 -19.11
C GLY A 19 0.00 -17.49 -18.74
N SER A 20 0.03 -17.74 -17.42
CA SER A 20 0.39 -19.06 -16.85
C SER A 20 -0.47 -20.22 -17.32
N ALA A 21 -1.73 -19.98 -17.71
CA ALA A 21 -2.61 -21.04 -18.20
C ALA A 21 -2.09 -21.71 -19.48
N ALA A 22 -1.48 -20.94 -20.39
CA ALA A 22 -0.86 -21.49 -21.60
C ALA A 22 0.37 -22.35 -21.25
N CYS A 23 1.19 -21.89 -20.30
CA CYS A 23 2.36 -22.65 -19.83
C CYS A 23 1.97 -23.99 -19.19
N GLY A 24 0.89 -23.99 -18.40
CA GLY A 24 0.37 -25.17 -17.70
C GLY A 24 -0.10 -26.29 -18.60
N GLN A 25 -0.41 -26.02 -19.87
CA GLN A 25 -0.78 -27.08 -20.84
C GLN A 25 0.36 -28.08 -21.11
N CYS A 26 1.61 -27.60 -21.10
CA CYS A 26 2.79 -28.44 -21.30
C CYS A 26 3.58 -28.69 -20.00
N HIS A 27 3.58 -27.71 -19.07
CA HIS A 27 4.33 -27.78 -17.81
C HIS A 27 3.40 -28.00 -16.60
N GLN A 28 2.47 -28.97 -16.71
CA GLN A 28 1.39 -29.18 -15.75
C GLN A 28 1.90 -29.37 -14.32
N ALA A 29 2.87 -30.23 -14.08
CA ALA A 29 3.39 -30.51 -12.73
C ALA A 29 4.00 -29.28 -12.06
N ILE A 30 4.73 -28.46 -12.84
CA ILE A 30 5.32 -27.20 -12.35
C ILE A 30 4.21 -26.19 -12.07
N ALA A 31 3.25 -26.04 -12.98
CA ALA A 31 2.14 -25.11 -12.80
C ALA A 31 1.29 -25.44 -11.56
N GLU A 32 1.01 -26.73 -11.33
CA GLU A 32 0.26 -27.19 -10.16
C GLU A 32 1.02 -26.92 -8.84
N SER A 33 2.33 -27.19 -8.80
CA SER A 33 3.12 -26.91 -7.59
C SER A 33 3.29 -25.42 -7.35
N TYR A 34 3.47 -24.62 -8.40
CA TYR A 34 3.67 -23.18 -8.32
C TYR A 34 2.47 -22.42 -7.75
N LYS A 35 1.24 -22.84 -8.05
CA LYS A 35 0.00 -22.24 -7.52
C LYS A 35 -0.01 -22.09 -6.00
N ASN A 36 0.73 -22.96 -5.29
CA ASN A 36 0.80 -22.97 -3.84
C ASN A 36 1.88 -22.02 -3.28
N THR A 37 2.74 -21.46 -4.13
CA THR A 37 3.79 -20.54 -3.67
C THR A 37 3.23 -19.20 -3.21
N ALA A 38 3.94 -18.53 -2.31
CA ALA A 38 3.57 -17.18 -1.86
C ALA A 38 3.52 -16.18 -3.03
N MET A 39 4.42 -16.30 -4.00
CA MET A 39 4.45 -15.45 -5.19
C MET A 39 3.19 -15.62 -6.05
N ALA A 40 2.78 -16.86 -6.34
CA ALA A 40 1.56 -17.12 -7.10
C ALA A 40 0.30 -16.62 -6.40
N ARG A 41 0.31 -16.60 -5.05
CA ARG A 41 -0.81 -16.16 -4.21
C ARG A 41 -0.73 -14.70 -3.77
N SER A 42 0.25 -13.94 -4.28
CA SER A 42 0.53 -12.57 -3.84
C SER A 42 -0.58 -11.56 -4.16
N PHE A 43 -1.44 -11.87 -5.13
CA PHE A 43 -2.61 -11.06 -5.48
C PHE A 43 -3.70 -11.94 -6.11
N ARG A 44 -4.94 -11.78 -5.68
CA ARG A 44 -6.07 -12.52 -6.25
C ARG A 44 -7.39 -11.79 -6.07
N ALA A 45 -8.29 -11.97 -7.03
CA ALA A 45 -9.66 -11.53 -6.88
C ALA A 45 -10.41 -12.41 -5.86
N VAL A 46 -11.35 -11.82 -5.14
CA VAL A 46 -12.28 -12.55 -4.28
C VAL A 46 -13.31 -13.23 -5.18
N GLN A 47 -13.13 -14.53 -5.39
CA GLN A 47 -14.01 -15.37 -6.20
C GLN A 47 -15.12 -16.01 -5.36
N PRO A 48 -16.28 -16.34 -5.92
CA PRO A 48 -17.28 -17.16 -5.25
C PRO A 48 -16.67 -18.47 -4.73
N GLY A 49 -16.91 -18.78 -3.47
CA GLY A 49 -16.39 -19.99 -2.81
C GLY A 49 -15.02 -19.84 -2.15
N ILE A 50 -14.30 -18.72 -2.33
CA ILE A 50 -13.12 -18.44 -1.52
C ILE A 50 -13.52 -18.33 -0.05
N ARG A 51 -12.73 -18.96 0.83
CA ARG A 51 -12.97 -18.89 2.27
C ARG A 51 -11.94 -18.00 2.94
N LEU A 52 -12.44 -16.99 3.66
CA LEU A 52 -11.65 -16.09 4.49
C LEU A 52 -12.18 -16.21 5.93
N PRO A 53 -11.71 -17.21 6.69
CA PRO A 53 -12.21 -17.50 8.03
C PRO A 53 -11.97 -16.36 9.02
N GLU A 54 -11.03 -15.48 8.70
CA GLU A 54 -10.72 -14.28 9.46
C GLU A 54 -11.85 -13.23 9.45
N PHE A 55 -12.80 -13.30 8.50
CA PHE A 55 -13.98 -12.42 8.44
C PHE A 55 -15.11 -12.95 9.35
N ASP A 56 -14.81 -13.16 10.60
CA ASP A 56 -15.66 -13.82 11.61
C ASP A 56 -16.48 -12.85 12.46
N GLY A 57 -16.44 -11.55 12.16
CA GLY A 57 -17.19 -10.53 12.89
C GLY A 57 -16.50 -10.03 14.15
N ARG A 58 -15.29 -10.47 14.47
CA ARG A 58 -14.54 -9.93 15.61
C ARG A 58 -14.10 -8.50 15.34
N ALA A 59 -14.48 -7.62 16.26
CA ALA A 59 -14.16 -6.21 16.17
C ALA A 59 -12.71 -5.95 16.61
N PHE A 60 -12.04 -5.05 15.89
CA PHE A 60 -10.74 -4.50 16.25
C PHE A 60 -10.86 -3.01 16.53
N LEU A 61 -10.46 -2.57 17.72
CA LEU A 61 -10.45 -1.17 18.11
C LEU A 61 -9.06 -0.57 17.92
N HIS A 62 -8.94 0.35 16.96
CA HIS A 62 -7.74 1.17 16.80
C HIS A 62 -7.76 2.33 17.79
N GLN A 63 -6.94 2.22 18.84
CA GLN A 63 -6.93 3.16 19.96
C GLN A 63 -6.61 4.60 19.53
N ALA A 64 -5.65 4.78 18.63
CA ALA A 64 -5.20 6.11 18.23
C ALA A 64 -6.29 6.91 17.50
N SER A 65 -7.07 6.29 16.60
CA SER A 65 -8.16 6.94 15.86
C SER A 65 -9.52 6.82 16.55
N ARG A 66 -9.64 5.98 17.59
CA ARG A 66 -10.91 5.63 18.25
C ARG A 66 -11.95 5.05 17.28
N GLN A 67 -11.49 4.39 16.24
CA GLN A 67 -12.33 3.71 15.27
C GLN A 67 -12.32 2.21 15.51
N THR A 68 -13.50 1.61 15.44
CA THR A 68 -13.66 0.15 15.49
C THR A 68 -13.86 -0.38 14.10
N PHE A 69 -13.05 -1.35 13.71
CA PHE A 69 -13.14 -2.06 12.45
C PHE A 69 -13.68 -3.46 12.71
N THR A 70 -14.62 -3.90 11.88
CA THR A 70 -15.22 -5.23 12.02
C THR A 70 -15.26 -5.89 10.65
N PRO A 71 -14.36 -6.84 10.38
CA PRO A 71 -14.41 -7.67 9.20
C PRO A 71 -15.57 -8.67 9.31
N VAL A 72 -16.51 -8.63 8.37
CA VAL A 72 -17.73 -9.44 8.43
C VAL A 72 -18.00 -10.13 7.11
N THR A 73 -18.72 -11.24 7.16
CA THR A 73 -19.30 -11.90 5.99
C THR A 73 -20.81 -11.67 5.99
N GLU A 74 -21.32 -10.96 4.98
CA GLU A 74 -22.76 -10.66 4.82
C GLU A 74 -23.22 -11.04 3.42
N ALA A 75 -24.28 -11.80 3.31
CA ALA A 75 -24.85 -12.26 2.03
C ALA A 75 -23.81 -12.86 1.07
N GLY A 76 -22.84 -13.60 1.61
CA GLY A 76 -21.76 -14.21 0.82
C GLY A 76 -20.66 -13.25 0.35
N ARG A 77 -20.68 -12.01 0.80
CA ARG A 77 -19.64 -10.99 0.52
C ARG A 77 -18.83 -10.69 1.76
N TYR A 78 -17.55 -10.42 1.57
CA TYR A 78 -16.65 -9.95 2.61
C TYR A 78 -16.66 -8.43 2.65
N LEU A 79 -16.79 -7.87 3.85
CA LEU A 79 -16.89 -6.44 4.09
C LEU A 79 -16.02 -6.07 5.29
N VAL A 80 -15.44 -4.88 5.25
CA VAL A 80 -14.89 -4.24 6.45
C VAL A 80 -15.82 -3.12 6.85
N SER A 81 -16.39 -3.22 8.03
CA SER A 81 -17.21 -2.20 8.67
C SER A 81 -16.32 -1.30 9.53
N ARG A 82 -16.54 0.01 9.50
CA ARG A 82 -15.88 1.00 10.37
C ARG A 82 -16.92 1.79 11.14
N GLN A 83 -16.77 1.83 12.45
CA GLN A 83 -17.60 2.64 13.34
C GLN A 83 -16.73 3.58 14.16
N GLN A 84 -17.16 4.83 14.30
CA GLN A 84 -16.51 5.80 15.15
C GLN A 84 -17.15 5.76 16.55
N SER A 85 -16.35 5.68 17.60
CA SER A 85 -16.82 5.45 18.98
C SER A 85 -17.76 6.55 19.51
N THR A 86 -17.71 7.75 18.94
CA THR A 86 -18.48 8.93 19.38
C THR A 86 -19.69 9.26 18.50
N SER A 87 -19.90 8.52 17.41
CA SER A 87 -21.00 8.79 16.47
C SER A 87 -22.17 7.84 16.71
N GLY A 88 -23.39 8.39 16.84
CA GLY A 88 -24.63 7.61 16.80
C GLY A 88 -25.02 7.11 15.40
N PHE A 89 -24.14 7.28 14.41
CA PHE A 89 -24.39 6.93 13.02
C PHE A 89 -24.16 5.45 12.72
N GLN A 90 -24.80 4.95 11.66
CA GLN A 90 -24.59 3.61 11.16
C GLN A 90 -23.13 3.41 10.70
N PRO A 91 -22.56 2.21 10.89
CA PRO A 91 -21.20 1.92 10.44
C PRO A 91 -21.02 2.13 8.93
N PHE A 92 -19.90 2.75 8.54
CA PHE A 92 -19.49 2.75 7.14
C PHE A 92 -18.97 1.36 6.75
N ARG A 93 -19.30 0.85 5.57
CA ARG A 93 -18.95 -0.49 5.10
C ARG A 93 -18.35 -0.45 3.71
N MET A 94 -17.27 -1.19 3.51
CA MET A 94 -16.62 -1.33 2.21
C MET A 94 -16.39 -2.80 1.88
N ALA A 95 -16.73 -3.17 0.64
CA ALA A 95 -16.56 -4.53 0.14
C ALA A 95 -15.08 -4.83 -0.14
N VAL A 96 -14.74 -6.11 0.02
CA VAL A 96 -13.44 -6.68 -0.36
C VAL A 96 -13.60 -7.32 -1.74
N ASP A 97 -12.86 -6.80 -2.71
CA ASP A 97 -12.88 -7.32 -4.09
C ASP A 97 -11.57 -8.05 -4.45
N TYR A 98 -10.45 -7.69 -3.79
CA TYR A 98 -9.15 -8.34 -3.99
C TYR A 98 -8.41 -8.54 -2.66
N ILE A 99 -7.51 -9.51 -2.67
CA ILE A 99 -6.58 -9.82 -1.59
C ILE A 99 -5.17 -9.53 -2.11
N LEU A 100 -4.40 -8.75 -1.37
CA LEU A 100 -2.99 -8.46 -1.58
C LEU A 100 -2.17 -9.18 -0.51
N GLY A 101 -1.22 -9.99 -0.93
CA GLY A 101 -0.41 -10.84 -0.05
C GLY A 101 -0.88 -12.29 0.01
N SER A 102 0.06 -13.21 0.15
CA SER A 102 -0.18 -14.66 0.17
C SER A 102 -0.99 -15.14 1.39
N GLY A 103 -0.83 -14.43 2.51
CA GLY A 103 -1.35 -14.83 3.81
C GLY A 103 -0.37 -15.65 4.64
N ASP A 104 0.84 -15.92 4.14
CA ASP A 104 1.84 -16.62 4.94
C ASP A 104 2.38 -15.74 6.07
N HIS A 105 2.40 -14.41 5.87
CA HIS A 105 2.73 -13.40 6.87
C HIS A 105 1.58 -12.44 7.12
N ALA A 106 1.01 -11.87 6.06
CA ALA A 106 -0.09 -10.92 6.12
C ALA A 106 -0.97 -10.97 4.87
N ARG A 107 -2.17 -10.38 4.99
CA ARG A 107 -3.08 -10.06 3.89
C ARG A 107 -3.61 -8.66 4.07
N SER A 108 -3.42 -7.81 3.07
CA SER A 108 -4.20 -6.58 2.92
C SER A 108 -5.39 -6.83 1.99
N TYR A 109 -6.42 -6.04 2.13
CA TYR A 109 -7.66 -6.20 1.37
C TYR A 109 -7.93 -4.94 0.56
N LEU A 110 -8.44 -5.12 -0.66
CA LEU A 110 -8.65 -4.02 -1.58
C LEU A 110 -10.10 -3.98 -2.04
N HIS A 111 -10.60 -2.76 -2.20
CA HIS A 111 -11.87 -2.47 -2.85
C HIS A 111 -11.64 -1.96 -4.27
N LYS A 112 -12.48 -2.38 -5.21
CA LYS A 112 -12.48 -1.86 -6.58
C LYS A 112 -13.53 -0.76 -6.72
N ALA A 113 -13.09 0.47 -6.76
CA ALA A 113 -13.96 1.62 -6.95
C ALA A 113 -14.60 1.64 -8.37
N PRO A 114 -15.71 2.37 -8.55
CA PRO A 114 -16.42 2.44 -9.85
C PRO A 114 -15.58 2.93 -11.04
N ASP A 115 -14.52 3.69 -10.79
CA ASP A 115 -13.56 4.14 -11.79
C ASP A 115 -12.41 3.15 -12.02
N ASN A 116 -12.51 1.93 -11.47
CA ASN A 116 -11.52 0.86 -11.46
C ASN A 116 -10.27 1.15 -10.63
N ALA A 117 -10.24 2.18 -9.79
CA ALA A 117 -9.19 2.30 -8.79
C ALA A 117 -9.25 1.16 -7.79
N LEU A 118 -8.10 0.72 -7.32
CA LEU A 118 -8.01 -0.19 -6.19
C LEU A 118 -7.70 0.64 -4.94
N LEU A 119 -8.56 0.53 -3.94
CA LEU A 119 -8.43 1.21 -2.66
C LEU A 119 -8.03 0.19 -1.60
N GLU A 120 -6.96 0.46 -0.87
CA GLU A 120 -6.55 -0.39 0.24
C GLU A 120 -7.42 -0.13 1.47
N LEU A 121 -7.89 -1.20 2.08
CA LEU A 121 -8.64 -1.12 3.32
C LEU A 121 -7.67 -0.85 4.49
N PRO A 122 -8.11 -0.11 5.52
CA PRO A 122 -7.22 0.35 6.59
C PRO A 122 -6.77 -0.74 7.56
N VAL A 123 -7.31 -1.95 7.46
CA VAL A 123 -6.96 -3.09 8.32
C VAL A 123 -6.49 -4.27 7.49
N SER A 124 -5.46 -4.94 7.99
CA SER A 124 -4.85 -6.15 7.44
C SER A 124 -4.93 -7.29 8.45
N TRP A 125 -4.95 -8.50 7.94
CA TRP A 125 -4.84 -9.70 8.76
C TRP A 125 -3.39 -10.17 8.78
N TYR A 126 -2.85 -10.42 9.98
CA TYR A 126 -1.48 -10.86 10.21
C TYR A 126 -1.49 -12.28 10.74
N ALA A 127 -0.69 -13.18 10.13
CA ALA A 127 -0.69 -14.61 10.41
C ALA A 127 -0.02 -15.00 11.75
N ARG A 128 0.77 -14.09 12.33
CA ARG A 128 1.50 -14.31 13.58
C ARG A 128 0.54 -14.68 14.72
N ARG A 129 0.99 -15.54 15.65
CA ARG A 129 0.23 -15.94 16.86
C ARG A 129 -1.17 -16.52 16.57
N GLY A 130 -1.32 -17.21 15.45
CA GLY A 130 -2.62 -17.81 15.07
C GLY A 130 -3.56 -16.87 14.31
N GLY A 131 -3.10 -15.66 14.01
CA GLY A 131 -3.81 -14.69 13.19
C GLY A 131 -4.62 -13.66 13.98
N TYR A 132 -4.48 -12.40 13.60
CA TYR A 132 -5.22 -11.29 14.19
C TYR A 132 -5.33 -10.12 13.21
N TRP A 133 -6.28 -9.23 13.47
CA TRP A 133 -6.47 -7.98 12.75
C TRP A 133 -5.68 -6.86 13.39
N GLU A 134 -5.02 -6.05 12.57
CA GLU A 134 -4.34 -4.82 12.97
C GLU A 134 -4.37 -3.82 11.81
N MET A 135 -3.93 -2.59 12.04
CA MET A 135 -3.89 -1.59 10.98
C MET A 135 -2.98 -2.04 9.84
N SER A 136 -3.38 -1.71 8.62
CA SER A 136 -2.54 -1.92 7.42
C SER A 136 -1.27 -1.07 7.50
N PRO A 137 -0.16 -1.46 6.84
CA PRO A 137 1.09 -0.72 6.87
C PRO A 137 0.89 0.77 6.55
N GLY A 138 1.42 1.66 7.38
CA GLY A 138 1.27 3.11 7.24
C GLY A 138 -0.09 3.69 7.67
N TYR A 139 -1.00 2.87 8.23
CA TYR A 139 -2.28 3.35 8.77
C TYR A 139 -2.30 3.48 10.30
N ASP A 140 -1.32 2.95 11.02
CA ASP A 140 -1.27 2.98 12.49
C ASP A 140 -0.97 4.39 13.02
N ARG A 141 -1.96 5.29 12.87
CA ARG A 141 -1.94 6.67 13.37
C ARG A 141 -3.36 7.22 13.48
N ALA A 142 -3.56 8.19 14.36
CA ALA A 142 -4.88 8.79 14.61
C ALA A 142 -5.55 9.33 13.33
N GLY A 143 -4.78 10.04 12.50
CA GLY A 143 -5.25 10.65 11.25
C GLY A 143 -4.92 9.82 10.02
N HIS A 144 -5.13 8.51 10.04
CA HIS A 144 -4.88 7.67 8.86
C HIS A 144 -5.87 7.95 7.72
N GLN A 145 -5.50 7.56 6.49
CA GLN A 145 -6.26 7.86 5.28
C GLN A 145 -7.61 7.12 5.16
N GLY A 146 -7.95 6.25 6.12
CA GLY A 146 -9.19 5.46 6.03
C GLY A 146 -9.22 4.57 4.79
N PHE A 147 -10.32 4.61 4.05
CA PHE A 147 -10.53 3.78 2.85
C PHE A 147 -10.13 4.51 1.55
N THR A 148 -9.20 5.46 1.59
CA THR A 148 -8.92 6.34 0.45
C THR A 148 -7.59 6.10 -0.25
N ARG A 149 -6.69 5.30 0.34
CA ARG A 149 -5.36 5.05 -0.23
C ARG A 149 -5.44 4.20 -1.49
N GLU A 150 -5.02 4.76 -2.61
CA GLU A 150 -4.96 4.03 -3.87
C GLU A 150 -3.72 3.13 -3.95
N VAL A 151 -3.94 1.88 -4.36
CA VAL A 151 -2.88 0.96 -4.76
C VAL A 151 -2.40 1.35 -6.16
N ASN A 152 -1.14 1.74 -6.24
CA ASN A 152 -0.54 2.21 -7.48
C ASN A 152 0.15 1.08 -8.28
N ALA A 153 0.65 1.43 -9.47
CA ALA A 153 1.31 0.48 -10.35
C ALA A 153 2.58 -0.17 -9.75
N ARG A 154 3.26 0.49 -8.80
CA ARG A 154 4.44 -0.11 -8.11
C ARG A 154 4.04 -1.25 -7.20
N CYS A 155 2.96 -1.11 -6.44
CA CYS A 155 2.43 -2.20 -5.62
C CYS A 155 2.07 -3.40 -6.52
N LEU A 156 1.33 -3.13 -7.61
CA LEU A 156 0.93 -4.15 -8.57
C LEU A 156 2.13 -4.81 -9.28
N PHE A 157 3.21 -4.07 -9.51
CA PHE A 157 4.41 -4.62 -10.14
C PHE A 157 5.01 -5.78 -9.34
N CYS A 158 5.10 -5.67 -8.02
CA CYS A 158 5.65 -6.72 -7.15
C CYS A 158 4.63 -7.82 -6.81
N HIS A 159 3.33 -7.60 -7.06
CA HIS A 159 2.28 -8.53 -6.64
C HIS A 159 1.52 -9.19 -7.80
N ASN A 160 1.64 -8.69 -9.04
CA ASN A 160 0.84 -9.17 -10.17
C ASN A 160 1.70 -9.67 -11.34
N ALA A 161 1.07 -10.50 -12.16
CA ALA A 161 1.51 -10.80 -13.51
C ALA A 161 1.59 -9.55 -14.39
N TYR A 162 2.22 -9.67 -15.55
CA TYR A 162 2.18 -8.60 -16.55
C TYR A 162 0.73 -8.25 -16.93
N PRO A 163 0.37 -6.96 -17.02
CA PRO A 163 -0.98 -6.56 -17.41
C PRO A 163 -1.35 -7.07 -18.80
N GLN A 164 -2.52 -7.66 -18.93
CA GLN A 164 -3.06 -8.12 -20.22
C GLN A 164 -4.38 -7.42 -20.54
N LYS A 165 -4.49 -6.78 -21.70
CA LYS A 165 -5.73 -6.21 -22.28
C LYS A 165 -6.80 -5.79 -21.26
N ASN A 166 -6.49 -4.82 -20.41
CA ASN A 166 -7.43 -4.28 -19.40
C ASN A 166 -7.81 -5.25 -18.26
N LYS A 167 -7.08 -6.34 -18.08
CA LYS A 167 -7.30 -7.31 -17.01
C LYS A 167 -6.12 -7.30 -16.05
N LEU A 168 -6.40 -7.18 -14.76
CA LEU A 168 -5.39 -7.42 -13.72
C LEU A 168 -5.04 -8.91 -13.75
N GLY A 169 -3.73 -9.20 -13.72
CA GLY A 169 -3.24 -10.56 -13.50
C GLY A 169 -3.49 -10.99 -12.05
N GLU A 170 -3.37 -12.28 -11.80
CA GLU A 170 -3.41 -12.83 -10.44
C GLU A 170 -2.01 -13.31 -10.06
N GLY A 171 -1.48 -12.78 -8.95
CA GLY A 171 -0.17 -13.14 -8.43
C GLY A 171 1.00 -12.92 -9.40
N ILE A 172 2.16 -13.34 -9.02
CA ILE A 172 3.34 -13.39 -9.90
C ILE A 172 3.22 -14.64 -10.77
N ASP A 173 3.26 -14.46 -12.08
CA ASP A 173 3.12 -15.56 -13.04
C ASP A 173 4.46 -16.05 -13.61
N CYS A 174 4.41 -17.08 -14.45
CA CYS A 174 5.59 -17.68 -15.08
C CYS A 174 6.41 -16.64 -15.86
N GLU A 175 5.73 -15.74 -16.57
CA GLU A 175 6.36 -14.79 -17.48
C GLU A 175 7.08 -13.66 -16.75
N ARG A 176 6.79 -13.43 -15.45
CA ARG A 176 7.54 -12.49 -14.62
C ARG A 176 9.01 -12.89 -14.43
N CYS A 177 9.30 -14.20 -14.56
CA CYS A 177 10.65 -14.75 -14.43
C CYS A 177 11.19 -15.27 -15.78
N HIS A 178 10.31 -15.74 -16.65
CA HIS A 178 10.70 -16.37 -17.91
C HIS A 178 10.56 -15.46 -19.15
N GLY A 179 10.01 -14.26 -18.98
CA GLY A 179 9.73 -13.35 -20.09
C GLY A 179 8.54 -13.78 -20.94
N PRO A 180 8.27 -13.05 -22.05
CA PRO A 180 7.14 -13.32 -22.94
C PRO A 180 7.17 -14.75 -23.52
N GLY A 181 6.06 -15.48 -23.39
CA GLY A 181 5.96 -16.88 -23.77
C GLY A 181 5.32 -17.17 -25.12
N ASP A 182 4.83 -16.17 -25.83
CA ASP A 182 4.03 -16.37 -27.06
C ASP A 182 4.77 -17.10 -28.18
N GLN A 183 6.05 -16.82 -28.35
CA GLN A 183 6.87 -17.50 -29.34
C GLN A 183 7.17 -18.94 -28.92
N HIS A 184 7.46 -19.15 -27.63
CA HIS A 184 7.72 -20.48 -27.08
C HIS A 184 6.50 -21.40 -27.19
N VAL A 185 5.31 -20.88 -26.91
CA VAL A 185 4.05 -21.64 -27.06
C VAL A 185 3.84 -22.10 -28.51
N LYS A 186 4.27 -21.30 -29.49
CA LYS A 186 4.13 -21.63 -30.93
C LYS A 186 5.16 -22.67 -31.43
N ASP A 187 6.41 -22.54 -30.97
CA ASP A 187 7.53 -23.34 -31.56
C ASP A 187 8.13 -24.38 -30.61
N ALA A 188 7.77 -24.37 -29.34
CA ALA A 188 8.27 -25.21 -28.26
C ALA A 188 9.80 -25.21 -28.10
N LYS A 189 10.51 -24.20 -28.66
CA LYS A 189 11.97 -24.16 -28.63
C LYS A 189 12.46 -23.56 -27.34
N ARG A 190 13.48 -24.17 -26.74
CA ARG A 190 14.14 -23.65 -25.53
C ARG A 190 14.80 -22.28 -25.73
N ALA A 191 15.13 -21.89 -26.94
CA ALA A 191 15.72 -20.61 -27.28
C ALA A 191 14.68 -19.48 -27.32
N SER A 192 13.38 -19.79 -27.39
CA SER A 192 12.29 -18.84 -27.51
C SER A 192 11.73 -18.39 -26.15
N ILE A 193 12.35 -18.80 -25.05
CA ILE A 193 11.97 -18.45 -23.69
C ILE A 193 13.20 -18.29 -22.80
N VAL A 194 13.18 -17.35 -21.89
CA VAL A 194 14.25 -17.17 -20.91
C VAL A 194 14.18 -18.28 -19.84
N ASN A 195 15.32 -18.91 -19.57
CA ASN A 195 15.46 -19.76 -18.39
C ASN A 195 16.49 -19.12 -17.45
N PRO A 196 16.07 -18.55 -16.29
CA PRO A 196 16.96 -17.87 -15.36
C PRO A 196 18.17 -18.72 -14.92
N ALA A 197 18.00 -20.05 -14.81
CA ALA A 197 19.10 -20.95 -14.44
C ALA A 197 20.22 -21.06 -15.50
N ARG A 198 20.00 -20.55 -16.71
CA ARG A 198 20.99 -20.55 -17.82
C ARG A 198 21.60 -19.19 -18.08
N LEU A 199 21.11 -18.17 -17.39
CA LEU A 199 21.66 -16.83 -17.47
C LEU A 199 22.98 -16.74 -16.70
N PRO A 200 23.85 -15.77 -17.04
CA PRO A 200 24.93 -15.38 -16.15
C PRO A 200 24.41 -15.07 -14.75
N ALA A 201 25.18 -15.38 -13.71
CA ALA A 201 24.74 -15.29 -12.31
C ALA A 201 24.11 -13.94 -11.95
N GLU A 202 24.66 -12.84 -12.43
CA GLU A 202 24.10 -11.51 -12.25
C GLU A 202 22.73 -11.34 -12.88
N ARG A 203 22.58 -11.74 -14.16
CA ARG A 203 21.28 -11.65 -14.88
C ARG A 203 20.22 -12.57 -14.25
N SER A 204 20.63 -13.76 -13.79
CA SER A 204 19.77 -14.68 -13.04
C SER A 204 19.27 -14.04 -11.74
N LEU A 205 20.15 -13.38 -10.99
CA LEU A 205 19.81 -12.69 -9.75
C LEU A 205 18.86 -11.51 -9.99
N GLU A 206 19.08 -10.72 -11.05
CA GLU A 206 18.26 -9.55 -11.39
C GLU A 206 16.78 -9.90 -11.61
N VAL A 207 16.47 -11.12 -12.01
CA VAL A 207 15.08 -11.60 -12.09
C VAL A 207 14.41 -11.55 -10.70
N CYS A 208 15.15 -11.76 -9.64
CA CYS A 208 14.64 -11.64 -8.27
C CYS A 208 14.70 -10.18 -7.77
N LEU A 209 15.79 -9.48 -8.10
CA LEU A 209 16.02 -8.11 -7.65
C LEU A 209 14.93 -7.14 -8.08
N GLN A 210 14.26 -7.39 -9.21
CA GLN A 210 13.18 -6.52 -9.68
C GLN A 210 12.10 -6.25 -8.61
N CYS A 211 11.88 -7.22 -7.68
CA CYS A 211 10.90 -7.12 -6.61
C CYS A 211 11.52 -7.23 -5.20
N HIS A 212 12.62 -7.97 -5.02
CA HIS A 212 13.21 -8.30 -3.72
C HIS A 212 14.44 -7.45 -3.35
N LEU A 213 14.58 -6.27 -3.96
CA LEU A 213 15.66 -5.32 -3.67
C LEU A 213 15.12 -4.00 -3.14
N GLU A 214 14.45 -4.02 -2.00
CA GLU A 214 14.10 -2.81 -1.28
C GLU A 214 15.29 -2.34 -0.45
N THR A 215 15.63 -1.07 -0.60
CA THR A 215 16.81 -0.46 -0.02
C THR A 215 16.50 0.74 0.85
N THR A 216 15.31 1.31 0.69
CA THR A 216 14.84 2.45 1.46
C THR A 216 13.40 2.25 1.86
N SER A 217 13.05 2.71 3.06
CA SER A 217 11.68 2.73 3.57
C SER A 217 11.13 4.16 3.69
N GLY A 218 9.83 4.25 3.90
CA GLY A 218 9.15 5.47 4.29
C GLY A 218 9.17 6.55 3.21
N ASP A 219 9.77 7.69 3.51
CA ASP A 219 9.65 8.90 2.68
C ASP A 219 10.53 8.92 1.43
N LEU A 220 11.45 7.98 1.28
CA LEU A 220 12.37 7.94 0.14
C LEU A 220 11.87 7.01 -0.97
N PRO A 221 12.04 7.41 -2.24
CA PRO A 221 11.77 6.51 -3.34
C PRO A 221 12.82 5.40 -3.38
N GLY A 222 12.43 4.14 -3.10
CA GLY A 222 13.34 2.97 -3.14
C GLY A 222 13.94 2.71 -4.53
N SER A 223 13.32 3.20 -5.59
CA SER A 223 13.85 3.14 -6.95
C SER A 223 13.27 4.23 -7.84
N ARG A 224 13.97 4.53 -8.95
CA ARG A 224 13.48 5.38 -10.03
C ARG A 224 13.55 4.65 -11.37
N LEU A 225 12.57 4.87 -12.23
CA LEU A 225 12.57 4.34 -13.59
C LEU A 225 13.57 5.11 -14.46
N ARG A 226 14.15 4.42 -15.43
CA ARG A 226 14.95 5.07 -16.49
C ARG A 226 14.01 5.83 -17.44
N PRO A 227 14.51 6.89 -18.12
CA PRO A 227 13.72 7.61 -19.10
C PRO A 227 13.07 6.70 -20.15
N GLY A 228 11.79 6.91 -20.43
CA GLY A 228 11.03 6.10 -21.39
C GLY A 228 10.65 4.69 -20.93
N ARG A 229 10.90 4.34 -19.65
CA ARG A 229 10.50 3.07 -19.06
C ARG A 229 9.28 3.23 -18.16
N ASP A 230 8.45 2.19 -18.08
CA ASP A 230 7.39 2.05 -17.07
C ASP A 230 7.71 0.88 -16.11
N VAL A 231 6.89 0.73 -15.07
CA VAL A 231 7.14 -0.28 -14.03
C VAL A 231 7.11 -1.72 -14.55
N PHE A 232 6.41 -1.98 -15.65
CA PHE A 232 6.31 -3.31 -16.26
C PHE A 232 7.21 -3.49 -17.50
N SER A 233 8.13 -2.55 -17.79
CA SER A 233 8.99 -2.64 -18.97
C SER A 233 10.08 -3.69 -18.86
N TYR A 234 10.54 -4.04 -17.66
CA TYR A 234 11.66 -4.98 -17.47
C TYR A 234 11.40 -6.31 -18.15
N ARG A 235 12.45 -6.82 -18.79
CA ARG A 235 12.46 -8.14 -19.46
C ARG A 235 13.50 -9.02 -18.78
N PRO A 236 13.11 -10.19 -18.23
CA PRO A 236 14.04 -11.16 -17.66
C PRO A 236 15.18 -11.49 -18.65
N GLY A 237 16.42 -11.47 -18.14
CA GLY A 237 17.62 -11.70 -18.93
C GLY A 237 18.31 -10.44 -19.46
N GLU A 238 17.60 -9.32 -19.54
CA GLU A 238 18.20 -8.02 -19.83
C GLU A 238 18.75 -7.36 -18.56
N PRO A 239 19.67 -6.40 -18.66
CA PRO A 239 20.17 -5.69 -17.48
C PRO A 239 19.06 -4.90 -16.78
N LEU A 240 18.78 -5.21 -15.51
CA LEU A 240 17.75 -4.51 -14.72
C LEU A 240 18.03 -3.01 -14.63
N GLY A 241 19.31 -2.62 -14.60
CA GLY A 241 19.76 -1.23 -14.57
C GLY A 241 19.37 -0.37 -15.77
N ASP A 242 18.99 -0.99 -16.92
CA ASP A 242 18.50 -0.29 -18.10
C ASP A 242 17.01 0.11 -17.96
N TYR A 243 16.34 -0.40 -16.94
CA TYR A 243 14.93 -0.19 -16.66
C TYR A 243 14.69 0.66 -15.43
N GLN A 244 15.41 0.37 -14.35
CA GLN A 244 15.28 1.10 -13.10
C GLN A 244 16.59 1.16 -12.32
N GLN A 245 16.71 2.16 -11.49
CA GLN A 245 17.82 2.36 -10.56
C GLN A 245 17.29 2.34 -9.14
N TYR A 246 17.85 1.47 -8.31
CA TYR A 246 17.55 1.42 -6.89
C TYR A 246 18.39 2.45 -6.14
N LEU A 247 17.79 3.06 -5.15
CA LEU A 247 18.36 4.16 -4.38
C LEU A 247 18.54 3.72 -2.93
N ASP A 248 19.53 4.26 -2.25
CA ASP A 248 19.77 4.01 -0.83
C ASP A 248 20.14 5.30 -0.12
N HIS A 249 20.06 5.30 1.19
CA HIS A 249 20.65 6.31 2.05
C HIS A 249 22.17 6.36 1.83
N ALA A 250 22.79 7.50 2.09
CA ALA A 250 24.24 7.59 2.11
C ALA A 250 24.84 6.56 3.09
N PRO A 251 26.01 5.97 2.80
CA PRO A 251 26.58 4.88 3.62
C PRO A 251 26.81 5.23 5.10
N ASP A 252 27.04 6.51 5.40
CA ASP A 252 27.27 7.07 6.73
C ASP A 252 26.00 7.53 7.45
N ALA A 253 24.85 7.40 6.81
CA ALA A 253 23.57 7.83 7.36
C ALA A 253 23.05 6.99 8.55
N GLY A 254 23.76 5.96 8.98
CA GLY A 254 23.35 5.07 10.07
C GLY A 254 22.17 4.16 9.74
N GLN A 255 21.81 4.02 8.46
CA GLN A 255 20.66 3.24 7.99
C GLN A 255 21.02 1.81 7.53
N GLY A 256 22.27 1.37 7.72
CA GLY A 256 22.77 0.07 7.22
C GLY A 256 22.12 -1.17 7.83
N GLU A 257 21.45 -1.05 8.97
CA GLU A 257 20.77 -2.17 9.66
C GLU A 257 19.23 -2.18 9.45
N LYS A 258 18.71 -1.29 8.62
CA LYS A 258 17.27 -1.28 8.26
C LYS A 258 16.86 -2.63 7.68
N PHE A 259 15.63 -3.03 7.98
CA PHE A 259 15.11 -4.34 7.62
C PHE A 259 13.65 -4.25 7.21
N GLU A 260 13.40 -4.43 5.94
CA GLU A 260 12.10 -4.26 5.30
C GLU A 260 11.60 -5.57 4.70
N ILE A 261 10.30 -5.68 4.45
CA ILE A 261 9.66 -6.94 4.06
C ILE A 261 10.25 -7.52 2.77
N VAL A 262 10.67 -6.69 1.81
CA VAL A 262 11.26 -7.14 0.55
C VAL A 262 12.74 -6.80 0.40
N SER A 263 13.44 -6.58 1.53
CA SER A 263 14.88 -6.28 1.58
C SER A 263 15.80 -7.51 1.53
N SER A 264 15.28 -8.71 1.31
CA SER A 264 16.05 -9.95 1.41
C SER A 264 17.33 -9.94 0.57
N ALA A 265 17.27 -9.46 -0.67
CA ALA A 265 18.44 -9.36 -1.54
C ALA A 265 19.40 -8.24 -1.08
N TYR A 266 18.89 -7.12 -0.60
CA TYR A 266 19.69 -6.04 -0.02
C TYR A 266 20.49 -6.54 1.18
N ARG A 267 19.86 -7.28 2.08
CA ARG A 267 20.48 -7.87 3.26
C ARG A 267 21.50 -8.96 2.90
N MET A 268 21.15 -9.86 1.97
CA MET A 268 22.07 -10.91 1.49
C MET A 268 23.36 -10.32 0.92
N ARG A 269 23.27 -9.25 0.14
CA ARG A 269 24.44 -8.59 -0.46
C ARG A 269 25.39 -7.96 0.56
N GLN A 270 24.94 -7.75 1.80
CA GLN A 270 25.78 -7.30 2.90
C GLN A 270 26.54 -8.45 3.59
N ALA A 271 26.14 -9.71 3.38
CA ALA A 271 26.80 -10.86 3.97
C ALA A 271 28.23 -11.06 3.41
N ALA A 272 29.18 -11.37 4.28
CA ALA A 272 30.59 -11.56 3.88
C ALA A 272 30.76 -12.73 2.91
N CYS A 273 30.04 -13.83 3.14
CA CYS A 273 30.06 -15.02 2.27
C CYS A 273 29.52 -14.71 0.86
N TYR A 274 28.44 -13.92 0.75
CA TYR A 274 27.94 -13.48 -0.54
C TYR A 274 28.95 -12.59 -1.28
N ARG A 275 29.54 -11.62 -0.59
CA ARG A 275 30.56 -10.73 -1.21
C ARG A 275 31.80 -11.48 -1.68
N ALA A 276 32.14 -12.58 -1.01
CA ALA A 276 33.26 -13.41 -1.41
C ALA A 276 32.97 -14.32 -2.64
N ARG A 277 31.71 -14.75 -2.79
CA ARG A 277 31.30 -15.71 -3.83
C ARG A 277 29.89 -15.43 -4.36
N PRO A 278 29.63 -14.26 -4.96
CA PRO A 278 28.30 -13.87 -5.43
C PRO A 278 27.75 -14.80 -6.51
N GLU A 279 28.62 -15.42 -7.29
CA GLU A 279 28.27 -16.36 -8.36
C GLU A 279 27.71 -17.69 -7.84
N LYS A 280 27.95 -18.03 -6.57
CA LYS A 280 27.48 -19.29 -5.94
C LYS A 280 26.25 -19.13 -5.09
N LEU A 281 25.95 -17.91 -4.64
CA LEU A 281 24.91 -17.63 -3.64
C LEU A 281 23.75 -16.84 -4.24
N GLY A 282 23.18 -17.33 -5.33
CA GLY A 282 21.89 -16.84 -5.83
C GLY A 282 20.71 -17.37 -4.99
N CYS A 283 19.55 -16.74 -5.12
CA CYS A 283 18.35 -17.09 -4.34
C CYS A 283 17.95 -18.58 -4.49
N THR A 284 18.08 -19.12 -5.68
CA THR A 284 17.73 -20.52 -6.00
C THR A 284 18.69 -21.55 -5.41
N ALA A 285 19.83 -21.13 -4.87
CA ALA A 285 20.70 -22.03 -4.11
C ALA A 285 19.95 -22.60 -2.89
N CYS A 286 19.20 -21.74 -2.18
CA CYS A 286 18.46 -22.11 -0.97
C CYS A 286 16.95 -22.30 -1.22
N HIS A 287 16.35 -21.57 -2.17
CA HIS A 287 14.92 -21.60 -2.46
C HIS A 287 14.59 -22.44 -3.70
N ASP A 288 13.45 -23.13 -3.65
CA ASP A 288 12.79 -23.67 -4.84
C ASP A 288 11.67 -22.69 -5.23
N VAL A 289 11.83 -22.02 -6.35
CA VAL A 289 10.89 -20.97 -6.78
C VAL A 289 9.63 -21.52 -7.43
N HIS A 290 9.59 -22.81 -7.75
CA HIS A 290 8.44 -23.45 -8.40
C HIS A 290 7.51 -24.19 -7.43
N ARG A 291 7.89 -24.33 -6.17
CA ARG A 291 7.04 -24.98 -5.16
C ARG A 291 7.25 -24.39 -3.77
N GLN A 292 6.24 -24.50 -2.95
CA GLN A 292 6.35 -24.21 -1.54
C GLN A 292 7.15 -25.31 -0.84
N MET A 293 8.29 -24.96 -0.26
CA MET A 293 9.09 -25.88 0.56
C MET A 293 8.58 -25.85 2.01
N SER A 294 8.56 -27.01 2.65
CA SER A 294 8.39 -27.08 4.11
C SER A 294 9.61 -26.47 4.82
N ARG A 295 9.45 -26.10 6.10
CA ARG A 295 10.59 -25.60 6.90
C ARG A 295 11.73 -26.63 6.95
N ALA A 296 11.42 -27.90 7.13
CA ALA A 296 12.43 -28.96 7.19
C ALA A 296 13.23 -29.07 5.89
N GLU A 297 12.55 -29.02 4.73
CA GLU A 297 13.22 -29.03 3.42
C GLU A 297 14.08 -27.78 3.21
N THR A 298 13.59 -26.60 3.64
CA THR A 298 14.35 -25.35 3.54
C THR A 298 15.62 -25.42 4.39
N VAL A 299 15.51 -25.89 5.63
CA VAL A 299 16.66 -26.06 6.54
C VAL A 299 17.66 -27.04 5.95
N ALA A 300 17.23 -28.23 5.50
CA ALA A 300 18.11 -29.24 4.93
C ALA A 300 18.85 -28.72 3.68
N LYS A 301 18.12 -28.07 2.76
CA LYS A 301 18.73 -27.49 1.56
C LYS A 301 19.73 -26.38 1.89
N THR A 302 19.37 -25.48 2.81
CA THR A 302 20.25 -24.38 3.23
C THR A 302 21.49 -24.90 3.94
N GLN A 303 21.35 -25.88 4.83
CA GLN A 303 22.48 -26.54 5.49
C GLN A 303 23.46 -27.13 4.48
N GLN A 304 22.94 -27.85 3.46
CA GLN A 304 23.76 -28.40 2.40
C GLN A 304 24.57 -27.32 1.66
N VAL A 305 23.94 -26.18 1.38
CA VAL A 305 24.64 -25.02 0.76
C VAL A 305 25.72 -24.48 1.69
N CYS A 306 25.42 -24.28 2.96
CA CYS A 306 26.40 -23.76 3.93
C CYS A 306 27.60 -24.72 4.08
N THR A 307 27.36 -26.01 4.26
CA THR A 307 28.42 -27.02 4.47
C THR A 307 29.26 -27.28 3.23
N SER A 308 28.78 -26.92 2.03
CA SER A 308 29.58 -27.01 0.80
C SER A 308 30.81 -26.08 0.81
N CYS A 309 30.80 -25.04 1.64
CA CYS A 309 31.93 -24.12 1.85
C CYS A 309 32.47 -24.19 3.29
N HIS A 310 31.62 -24.46 4.27
CA HIS A 310 31.95 -24.54 5.69
C HIS A 310 32.05 -26.00 6.15
N ALA A 311 32.98 -26.76 5.55
CA ALA A 311 33.17 -28.18 5.85
C ALA A 311 33.64 -28.43 7.30
N GLN A 312 34.35 -27.46 7.90
CA GLN A 312 34.74 -27.46 9.30
C GLN A 312 34.10 -26.26 9.99
N THR A 313 33.24 -26.52 10.97
CA THR A 313 32.67 -25.49 11.81
C THR A 313 33.46 -25.33 13.10
N GLN A 314 33.53 -24.11 13.65
CA GLN A 314 34.20 -23.84 14.93
C GLN A 314 33.37 -24.29 16.15
N HIS A 315 32.20 -24.86 15.92
CA HIS A 315 31.27 -25.38 16.93
C HIS A 315 30.55 -26.61 16.37
N GLU A 316 29.99 -27.42 17.24
CA GLU A 316 29.14 -28.55 16.84
C GLU A 316 27.96 -28.06 16.00
N PRO A 317 27.73 -28.61 14.81
CA PRO A 317 26.59 -28.23 13.98
C PRO A 317 25.27 -28.57 14.68
N SER A 318 24.44 -27.59 14.99
CA SER A 318 23.11 -27.79 15.59
C SER A 318 22.05 -28.34 14.62
N GLY A 319 22.44 -28.56 13.36
CA GLY A 319 21.52 -28.99 12.28
C GLY A 319 20.69 -27.88 11.65
N ASP A 320 20.52 -26.73 12.28
CA ASP A 320 19.80 -25.57 11.74
C ASP A 320 20.69 -24.32 11.74
N CYS A 321 21.49 -24.17 10.68
CA CYS A 321 22.37 -23.01 10.51
C CYS A 321 21.58 -21.69 10.41
N VAL A 322 20.37 -21.75 9.83
CA VAL A 322 19.53 -20.57 9.60
C VAL A 322 19.11 -19.93 10.90
N ASN A 323 18.70 -20.73 11.89
CA ASN A 323 18.18 -20.23 13.15
C ASN A 323 19.17 -19.33 13.91
N CYS A 324 20.48 -19.63 13.78
CA CYS A 324 21.53 -18.85 14.44
C CYS A 324 22.16 -17.78 13.55
N HIS A 325 22.38 -18.09 12.26
CA HIS A 325 23.12 -17.21 11.35
C HIS A 325 22.21 -16.29 10.51
N MET A 326 20.90 -16.55 10.49
CA MET A 326 19.88 -15.77 9.78
C MET A 326 18.66 -15.56 10.70
N PRO A 327 18.80 -14.76 11.76
CA PRO A 327 17.73 -14.61 12.76
C PRO A 327 16.46 -14.04 12.16
N THR A 328 15.32 -14.44 12.70
CA THR A 328 14.03 -13.83 12.38
C THR A 328 13.93 -12.48 13.08
N ARG A 329 13.52 -11.46 12.34
CA ARG A 329 13.33 -10.08 12.81
C ARG A 329 11.99 -9.54 12.36
N GLU A 330 11.41 -8.62 13.13
CA GLU A 330 10.27 -7.81 12.70
C GLU A 330 10.72 -6.78 11.66
N THR A 331 9.92 -6.57 10.61
CA THR A 331 10.21 -5.60 9.54
C THR A 331 9.82 -4.20 9.97
N GLU A 332 10.54 -3.19 9.45
CA GLU A 332 10.33 -1.79 9.83
C GLU A 332 9.16 -1.16 9.05
N ASP A 333 9.00 -1.52 7.77
CA ASP A 333 7.99 -0.98 6.86
C ASP A 333 6.61 -1.63 7.02
N VAL A 334 6.56 -2.92 7.38
CA VAL A 334 5.33 -3.67 7.63
C VAL A 334 5.32 -4.18 9.06
N PRO A 335 4.76 -3.41 10.00
CA PRO A 335 4.65 -3.83 11.39
C PRO A 335 3.96 -5.18 11.53
N HIS A 336 4.28 -5.89 12.60
CA HIS A 336 3.70 -7.21 12.91
C HIS A 336 4.10 -8.35 11.98
N VAL A 337 4.95 -8.09 10.98
CA VAL A 337 5.53 -9.11 10.11
C VAL A 337 6.96 -9.43 10.54
N GLU A 338 7.24 -10.71 10.72
CA GLU A 338 8.59 -11.23 10.98
C GLU A 338 9.11 -11.95 9.75
N MET A 339 10.36 -11.64 9.39
CA MET A 339 11.06 -12.25 8.25
C MET A 339 12.44 -12.73 8.68
N THR A 340 12.97 -13.72 7.98
CA THR A 340 14.35 -14.16 8.15
C THR A 340 15.31 -13.10 7.59
N ASP A 341 16.26 -12.61 8.41
CA ASP A 341 17.27 -11.66 7.96
C ASP A 341 18.33 -12.37 7.11
N HIS A 342 18.41 -12.01 5.84
CA HIS A 342 19.37 -12.57 4.89
C HIS A 342 20.80 -12.00 5.01
N LYS A 343 21.06 -11.11 5.96
CA LYS A 343 22.44 -10.71 6.32
C LYS A 343 23.07 -11.82 7.16
N ILE A 344 23.51 -12.87 6.47
CA ILE A 344 24.14 -14.04 7.08
C ILE A 344 25.37 -13.57 7.87
N GLY A 345 25.41 -13.87 9.17
CA GLY A 345 26.45 -13.36 10.07
C GLY A 345 26.85 -14.34 11.15
N ILE A 346 27.95 -14.01 11.87
CA ILE A 346 28.46 -14.78 13.01
C ILE A 346 27.86 -14.19 14.30
N GLY A 347 27.34 -15.08 15.15
CA GLY A 347 26.84 -14.76 16.48
C GLY A 347 25.39 -14.30 16.53
N LEU A 348 24.73 -14.59 17.65
CA LEU A 348 23.43 -14.04 17.99
C LEU A 348 23.58 -12.53 18.16
N ARG A 349 23.02 -11.76 17.25
CA ARG A 349 22.88 -10.32 17.48
C ARG A 349 21.78 -10.14 18.49
N PRO A 350 21.99 -9.39 19.60
CA PRO A 350 20.90 -9.08 20.50
C PRO A 350 19.79 -8.40 19.70
N PHE A 351 18.59 -8.89 19.87
CA PHE A 351 17.39 -8.28 19.33
C PHE A 351 17.20 -6.93 20.05
N THR A 352 17.86 -5.91 19.56
CA THR A 352 17.47 -4.55 19.94
C THR A 352 16.18 -4.29 19.20
N ALA A 353 15.08 -4.15 19.94
CA ALA A 353 13.85 -3.63 19.38
C ALA A 353 14.22 -2.37 18.60
N LEU A 354 14.15 -2.44 17.28
CA LEU A 354 14.44 -1.29 16.45
C LEU A 354 13.36 -0.27 16.77
N VAL A 355 13.79 0.87 17.32
CA VAL A 355 12.93 2.02 17.41
C VAL A 355 12.50 2.33 15.99
N ARG A 356 11.21 2.26 15.69
CA ARG A 356 10.64 2.68 14.41
C ARG A 356 11.19 4.07 14.10
N ARG A 357 11.96 4.16 13.02
CA ARG A 357 12.56 5.42 12.57
C ARG A 357 11.69 6.15 11.55
N ASP A 358 10.52 5.61 11.22
CA ASP A 358 9.56 6.19 10.27
C ASP A 358 9.07 7.59 10.65
N ASP A 359 9.25 7.98 11.91
CA ASP A 359 8.81 9.29 12.42
C ASP A 359 9.83 10.43 12.17
N VAL A 360 11.02 10.12 11.68
CA VAL A 360 12.06 11.12 11.40
C VAL A 360 12.31 11.18 9.89
N PRO A 361 11.89 12.25 9.20
CA PRO A 361 12.19 12.44 7.79
C PRO A 361 13.71 12.40 7.55
N TYR A 362 14.15 11.58 6.61
CA TYR A 362 15.55 11.56 6.20
C TYR A 362 15.87 12.81 5.37
N GLY A 363 16.76 13.65 5.88
CA GLY A 363 17.22 14.88 5.21
C GLY A 363 18.60 14.79 4.55
N GLY A 364 19.17 13.58 4.46
CA GLY A 364 20.50 13.36 3.92
C GLY A 364 20.53 13.05 2.41
N ASP A 365 21.72 12.79 1.90
CA ASP A 365 21.94 12.42 0.51
C ASP A 365 21.42 11.04 0.19
N VAL A 366 20.92 10.88 -1.04
CA VAL A 366 20.48 9.60 -1.62
C VAL A 366 21.50 9.17 -2.68
N VAL A 367 21.93 7.93 -2.60
CA VAL A 367 22.91 7.34 -3.52
C VAL A 367 22.28 6.27 -4.40
N ALA A 368 22.84 6.08 -5.59
CA ALA A 368 22.47 4.97 -6.44
C ALA A 368 23.08 3.67 -5.89
N TYR A 369 22.21 2.77 -5.44
CA TYR A 369 22.61 1.48 -4.90
C TYR A 369 22.80 0.42 -5.99
N TYR A 370 21.87 0.32 -6.93
CA TYR A 370 21.93 -0.67 -8.02
C TYR A 370 21.26 -0.15 -9.30
N PRO A 371 21.91 -0.18 -10.46
CA PRO A 371 23.37 -0.33 -10.55
C PRO A 371 24.08 0.80 -9.78
N PRO A 372 25.31 0.55 -9.28
CA PRO A 372 26.03 1.54 -8.51
C PRO A 372 26.29 2.82 -9.32
N GLY A 373 26.23 3.96 -8.65
CA GLY A 373 26.40 5.28 -9.26
C GLY A 373 26.65 6.35 -8.22
N GLY A 374 26.80 7.59 -8.64
CA GLY A 374 27.03 8.74 -7.74
C GLY A 374 25.79 9.16 -6.96
N THR A 375 25.92 10.26 -6.20
CA THR A 375 24.82 10.94 -5.51
C THR A 375 23.69 11.30 -6.47
N VAL A 376 22.47 11.03 -6.06
CA VAL A 376 21.26 11.24 -6.87
C VAL A 376 20.44 12.33 -6.21
N GLY A 377 20.25 13.46 -6.86
CA GLY A 377 19.31 14.47 -6.39
C GLY A 377 17.90 13.88 -6.24
N ILE A 378 17.25 14.14 -5.11
CA ILE A 378 15.85 13.75 -4.88
C ILE A 378 14.98 14.66 -5.74
N THR A 379 14.71 14.25 -6.97
CA THR A 379 13.59 14.80 -7.72
C THR A 379 12.37 13.95 -7.39
N THR A 380 11.32 14.59 -6.88
CA THR A 380 10.03 13.92 -6.68
C THR A 380 9.66 13.17 -7.95
N ALA A 381 9.53 11.85 -7.85
CA ALA A 381 9.13 11.04 -8.99
C ALA A 381 7.79 11.58 -9.54
N PRO A 382 7.62 11.68 -10.86
CA PRO A 382 6.32 12.02 -11.41
C PRO A 382 5.27 11.01 -10.93
N PRO A 383 4.03 11.44 -10.71
CA PRO A 383 2.98 10.55 -10.25
C PRO A 383 2.84 9.38 -11.22
N LEU A 384 2.98 8.16 -10.71
CA LEU A 384 2.96 6.90 -11.49
C LEU A 384 1.56 6.50 -11.97
N SER A 385 0.55 7.29 -11.63
CA SER A 385 -0.82 7.08 -12.07
C SER A 385 -1.16 7.99 -13.24
N PRO A 386 -1.87 7.51 -14.27
CA PRO A 386 -2.39 8.39 -15.30
C PRO A 386 -3.24 9.47 -14.64
N LYS A 387 -3.16 10.72 -15.13
CA LYS A 387 -4.01 11.82 -14.66
C LYS A 387 -5.47 11.39 -14.86
N ARG A 388 -6.11 10.92 -13.81
CA ARG A 388 -7.55 10.68 -13.80
C ARG A 388 -8.27 12.02 -13.87
N LYS A 389 -9.49 12.01 -14.40
CA LYS A 389 -10.36 13.18 -14.30
C LYS A 389 -10.60 13.44 -12.82
N ASP A 390 -10.02 14.50 -12.32
CA ASP A 390 -10.25 14.97 -10.96
C ASP A 390 -11.60 15.69 -10.93
N TYR A 391 -12.65 14.91 -10.67
CA TYR A 391 -14.01 15.44 -10.56
C TYR A 391 -14.17 16.43 -9.42
N THR A 392 -13.34 16.32 -8.36
CA THR A 392 -13.35 17.25 -7.23
C THR A 392 -12.79 18.60 -7.64
N ALA A 393 -11.61 18.64 -8.27
CA ALA A 393 -11.03 19.88 -8.77
C ALA A 393 -11.91 20.52 -9.87
N ASN A 394 -12.53 19.70 -10.73
CA ASN A 394 -13.47 20.18 -11.73
C ASN A 394 -14.73 20.77 -11.06
N GLY A 395 -15.31 20.12 -10.07
CA GLY A 395 -16.45 20.63 -9.30
C GLY A 395 -16.14 21.96 -8.61
N GLN A 396 -14.97 22.07 -7.97
CA GLN A 396 -14.52 23.32 -7.35
C GLN A 396 -14.33 24.45 -8.36
N ALA A 397 -13.78 24.16 -9.55
CA ALA A 397 -13.63 25.16 -10.62
C ALA A 397 -14.99 25.64 -11.14
N LEU A 398 -15.94 24.73 -11.33
CA LEU A 398 -17.31 25.03 -11.74
C LEU A 398 -18.06 25.87 -10.70
N LEU A 399 -17.90 25.55 -9.41
CA LEU A 399 -18.54 26.29 -8.32
C LEU A 399 -17.99 27.73 -8.26
N ARG A 400 -16.66 27.89 -8.35
CA ARG A 400 -16.02 29.23 -8.43
C ARG A 400 -16.47 30.04 -9.66
N ALA A 401 -16.81 29.36 -10.74
CA ALA A 401 -17.33 29.99 -11.98
C ALA A 401 -18.86 30.26 -11.91
N GLY A 402 -19.51 30.04 -10.76
CA GLY A 402 -20.97 30.21 -10.58
C GLY A 402 -21.83 29.15 -11.30
N LYS A 403 -21.21 28.11 -11.88
CA LYS A 403 -21.91 27.02 -12.59
C LYS A 403 -22.35 25.95 -11.60
N VAL A 404 -23.25 26.32 -10.67
CA VAL A 404 -23.60 25.51 -9.48
C VAL A 404 -24.16 24.15 -9.86
N THR A 405 -25.12 24.06 -10.80
CA THR A 405 -25.71 22.79 -11.23
C THR A 405 -24.66 21.82 -11.79
N ALA A 406 -23.73 22.34 -12.60
CA ALA A 406 -22.64 21.53 -13.16
C ALA A 406 -21.65 21.10 -12.06
N ALA A 407 -21.39 21.95 -11.06
CA ALA A 407 -20.56 21.63 -9.91
C ALA A 407 -21.18 20.49 -9.09
N VAL A 408 -22.48 20.54 -8.78
CA VAL A 408 -23.22 19.45 -8.10
C VAL A 408 -23.09 18.13 -8.86
N ALA A 409 -23.24 18.12 -10.19
CA ALA A 409 -23.10 16.93 -10.99
C ALA A 409 -21.66 16.35 -10.93
N ALA A 410 -20.64 17.23 -10.98
CA ALA A 410 -19.25 16.82 -10.86
C ALA A 410 -18.93 16.25 -9.47
N PHE A 411 -19.40 16.91 -8.39
CA PHE A 411 -19.20 16.41 -7.03
C PHE A 411 -19.97 15.13 -6.74
N ARG A 412 -21.20 14.96 -7.27
CA ARG A 412 -21.93 13.66 -7.18
C ARG A 412 -21.13 12.54 -7.83
N THR A 413 -20.52 12.79 -8.99
CA THR A 413 -19.63 11.82 -9.63
C THR A 413 -18.41 11.52 -8.75
N ALA A 414 -17.81 12.54 -8.15
CA ALA A 414 -16.67 12.37 -7.23
C ALA A 414 -17.07 11.56 -5.99
N VAL A 415 -18.22 11.84 -5.35
CA VAL A 415 -18.75 11.07 -4.20
C VAL A 415 -18.99 9.62 -4.58
N ASN A 416 -19.61 9.34 -5.75
CA ASN A 416 -19.84 7.98 -6.21
C ASN A 416 -18.53 7.20 -6.44
N THR A 417 -17.46 7.90 -6.78
CA THR A 417 -16.14 7.31 -7.01
C THR A 417 -15.38 7.09 -5.71
N ARG A 418 -15.53 7.97 -4.73
CA ARG A 418 -14.86 8.00 -3.44
C ARG A 418 -15.84 8.32 -2.31
N PRO A 419 -16.75 7.40 -2.00
CA PRO A 419 -17.85 7.67 -1.06
C PRO A 419 -17.40 7.95 0.38
N GLU A 420 -16.18 7.51 0.73
CA GLU A 420 -15.58 7.65 2.07
C GLU A 420 -14.80 8.94 2.26
N VAL A 421 -14.59 9.74 1.20
CA VAL A 421 -13.83 10.99 1.30
C VAL A 421 -14.74 12.12 1.76
N ALA A 422 -14.65 12.46 3.04
CA ALA A 422 -15.50 13.47 3.65
C ALA A 422 -15.38 14.86 2.98
N ASP A 423 -14.18 15.27 2.55
CA ASP A 423 -13.96 16.53 1.81
C ASP A 423 -14.82 16.67 0.56
N ILE A 424 -14.99 15.58 -0.19
CA ILE A 424 -15.81 15.60 -1.42
C ILE A 424 -17.28 15.83 -1.06
N ARG A 425 -17.74 15.23 0.03
CA ARG A 425 -19.10 15.42 0.53
C ARG A 425 -19.34 16.82 1.06
N VAL A 426 -18.37 17.40 1.77
CA VAL A 426 -18.42 18.80 2.23
C VAL A 426 -18.50 19.76 1.03
N ASN A 427 -17.71 19.52 -0.02
CA ASN A 427 -17.77 20.31 -1.26
C ASN A 427 -19.12 20.14 -2.00
N LEU A 428 -19.68 18.93 -2.03
CA LEU A 428 -21.01 18.68 -2.60
C LEU A 428 -22.07 19.43 -1.80
N ALA A 429 -22.01 19.36 -0.49
CA ALA A 429 -22.96 20.08 0.39
C ALA A 429 -22.88 21.60 0.18
N ALA A 430 -21.68 22.18 0.06
CA ALA A 430 -21.51 23.60 -0.25
C ALA A 430 -22.19 23.99 -1.58
N ALA A 431 -22.07 23.14 -2.61
CA ALA A 431 -22.74 23.36 -3.89
C ALA A 431 -24.26 23.20 -3.79
N LEU A 432 -24.77 22.27 -2.98
CA LEU A 432 -26.21 22.06 -2.70
C LEU A 432 -26.79 23.23 -1.89
N ILE A 433 -26.07 23.75 -0.91
CA ILE A 433 -26.45 24.99 -0.17
C ILE A 433 -26.58 26.15 -1.16
N ALA A 434 -25.65 26.31 -2.10
CA ALA A 434 -25.72 27.32 -3.14
C ALA A 434 -26.92 27.15 -4.12
N GLN A 435 -27.55 25.96 -4.15
CA GLN A 435 -28.81 25.68 -4.85
C GLN A 435 -30.04 25.80 -3.95
N ASN A 436 -29.88 26.11 -2.66
CA ASN A 436 -30.90 26.06 -1.61
C ASN A 436 -31.49 24.65 -1.38
N ASP A 437 -30.79 23.58 -1.80
CA ASP A 437 -31.17 22.20 -1.52
C ASP A 437 -30.62 21.75 -0.16
N TYR A 438 -31.20 22.32 0.90
CA TYR A 438 -30.77 22.10 2.28
C TYR A 438 -30.92 20.64 2.75
N PRO A 439 -32.03 19.93 2.42
CA PRO A 439 -32.14 18.52 2.83
C PRO A 439 -31.04 17.63 2.24
N ALA A 440 -30.73 17.78 0.96
CA ALA A 440 -29.64 17.04 0.33
C ALA A 440 -28.27 17.46 0.89
N ALA A 441 -28.08 18.73 1.21
CA ALA A 441 -26.85 19.21 1.86
C ALA A 441 -26.66 18.61 3.25
N GLN A 442 -27.73 18.53 4.05
CA GLN A 442 -27.72 17.88 5.36
C GLN A 442 -27.23 16.43 5.28
N GLU A 443 -27.85 15.64 4.39
CA GLU A 443 -27.45 14.24 4.17
C GLU A 443 -25.96 14.11 3.88
N GLN A 444 -25.41 14.93 2.99
CA GLN A 444 -23.99 14.88 2.64
C GLN A 444 -23.09 15.32 3.80
N LEU A 445 -23.49 16.27 4.62
CA LEU A 445 -22.71 16.72 5.77
C LEU A 445 -22.71 15.71 6.92
N GLU A 446 -23.86 15.13 7.22
CA GLU A 446 -23.96 14.04 8.21
C GLU A 446 -23.08 12.84 7.80
N GLU A 447 -23.10 12.49 6.51
CA GLU A 447 -22.27 11.43 5.99
C GLU A 447 -20.78 11.83 6.01
N ALA A 448 -20.43 13.09 5.76
CA ALA A 448 -19.05 13.58 5.89
C ALA A 448 -18.55 13.46 7.33
N ILE A 449 -19.39 13.81 8.31
CA ILE A 449 -19.07 13.68 9.74
C ILE A 449 -18.93 12.21 10.13
N ARG A 450 -19.79 11.35 9.60
CA ARG A 450 -19.74 9.90 9.83
C ARG A 450 -18.48 9.25 9.27
N THR A 451 -18.02 9.68 8.10
CA THR A 451 -16.85 9.11 7.40
C THR A 451 -15.54 9.82 7.72
N GLY A 452 -15.60 11.04 8.22
CA GLY A 452 -14.45 11.84 8.60
C GLY A 452 -13.81 11.45 9.94
N PRO A 453 -12.75 12.13 10.35
CA PRO A 453 -12.11 11.92 11.65
C PRO A 453 -13.01 12.42 12.81
N SER A 454 -12.82 11.90 14.01
CA SER A 454 -13.52 12.41 15.19
C SER A 454 -13.07 13.83 15.55
N ILE A 455 -13.90 14.54 16.32
CA ILE A 455 -13.58 15.89 16.83
C ILE A 455 -12.27 15.86 17.64
N GLU A 456 -12.03 14.81 18.42
CA GLU A 456 -10.82 14.66 19.22
C GLU A 456 -9.57 14.54 18.34
N VAL A 457 -9.67 13.81 17.23
CA VAL A 457 -8.58 13.70 16.23
C VAL A 457 -8.35 15.05 15.54
N ALA A 458 -9.40 15.72 15.12
CA ALA A 458 -9.32 17.06 14.51
C ALA A 458 -8.72 18.09 15.50
N ARG A 459 -9.12 18.04 16.76
CA ARG A 459 -8.56 18.89 17.83
C ARG A 459 -7.10 18.56 18.13
N GLY A 460 -6.72 17.29 18.13
CA GLY A 460 -5.33 16.84 18.28
C GLY A 460 -4.44 17.40 17.16
N ALA A 461 -4.92 17.36 15.92
CA ALA A 461 -4.26 17.95 14.76
C ALA A 461 -4.07 19.46 14.93
N TRP A 462 -5.09 20.19 15.43
CA TRP A 462 -4.99 21.62 15.71
C TRP A 462 -3.94 21.95 16.79
N LEU A 463 -3.87 21.16 17.87
CA LEU A 463 -2.87 21.35 18.92
C LEU A 463 -1.45 21.07 18.42
N ALA A 464 -1.26 20.04 17.57
CA ALA A 464 0.02 19.71 16.97
C ALA A 464 0.51 20.83 16.04
N ALA A 465 -0.36 21.34 15.16
CA ALA A 465 -0.04 22.43 14.24
C ALA A 465 0.40 23.71 14.97
N ARG A 466 -0.19 24.01 16.14
CA ARG A 466 0.20 25.18 16.97
C ARG A 466 1.54 25.03 17.69
N LYS A 467 1.92 23.82 18.07
CA LYS A 467 3.19 23.56 18.77
C LYS A 467 4.39 23.59 17.84
N ALA A 468 4.19 23.32 16.55
CA ALA A 468 5.29 23.07 15.64
C ALA A 468 6.14 24.32 15.34
N GLY A 469 5.62 25.56 15.42
CA GLY A 469 6.39 26.80 15.23
C GLY A 469 7.41 26.79 14.07
N ALA A 470 7.36 25.77 13.20
CA ALA A 470 8.35 25.43 12.23
C ALA A 470 8.15 26.21 10.92
N PRO A 471 9.21 26.60 10.23
CA PRO A 471 9.12 27.46 9.05
C PRO A 471 8.51 26.80 7.81
N LEU A 472 8.41 25.47 7.77
CA LEU A 472 7.71 24.72 6.68
C LEU A 472 7.00 23.50 7.28
N PRO A 473 5.67 23.36 7.09
CA PRO A 473 4.94 22.20 7.59
C PRO A 473 5.35 20.93 6.83
N THR A 474 5.61 19.88 7.60
CA THR A 474 5.84 18.52 7.07
C THR A 474 4.60 18.02 6.30
N ALA A 475 4.75 16.97 5.50
CA ALA A 475 3.61 16.35 4.82
C ALA A 475 2.53 15.88 5.82
N ARG A 476 2.95 15.42 7.02
CA ARG A 476 2.07 15.02 8.12
C ARG A 476 1.30 16.21 8.70
N GLU A 477 1.97 17.32 8.98
CA GLU A 477 1.30 18.54 9.51
C GLU A 477 0.30 19.12 8.52
N LYS A 478 0.59 19.10 7.22
CA LYS A 478 -0.36 19.50 6.17
C LYS A 478 -1.59 18.59 6.14
N TYR A 479 -1.41 17.30 6.34
CA TYR A 479 -2.49 16.34 6.39
C TYR A 479 -3.36 16.54 7.64
N ASP A 480 -2.75 16.71 8.80
CA ASP A 480 -3.44 16.95 10.07
C ASP A 480 -4.22 18.29 10.03
N ASP A 481 -3.68 19.32 9.40
CA ASP A 481 -4.38 20.60 9.19
C ASP A 481 -5.54 20.44 8.19
N SER A 482 -5.41 19.61 7.18
CA SER A 482 -6.51 19.26 6.26
C SER A 482 -7.66 18.57 6.99
N LEU A 483 -7.40 17.59 7.85
CA LEU A 483 -8.42 16.91 8.67
C LEU A 483 -9.18 17.89 9.59
N ARG A 484 -8.44 18.78 10.23
CA ARG A 484 -9.03 19.83 11.07
C ARG A 484 -9.96 20.73 10.27
N THR A 485 -9.50 21.24 9.13
CA THR A 485 -10.28 22.14 8.26
C THR A 485 -11.52 21.45 7.72
N GLN A 486 -11.41 20.18 7.38
CA GLN A 486 -12.50 19.33 6.90
C GLN A 486 -13.63 19.24 7.92
N MET A 487 -13.33 18.89 9.16
CA MET A 487 -14.33 18.72 10.21
C MET A 487 -14.91 20.06 10.67
N LEU A 488 -14.09 21.11 10.76
CA LEU A 488 -14.54 22.48 10.98
C LEU A 488 -15.58 22.89 9.93
N SER A 489 -15.31 22.63 8.65
CA SER A 489 -16.21 22.97 7.56
C SER A 489 -17.49 22.15 7.58
N ALA A 490 -17.40 20.84 7.86
CA ALA A 490 -18.56 19.97 7.94
C ALA A 490 -19.54 20.41 9.03
N HIS A 491 -19.06 20.62 10.25
CA HIS A 491 -19.89 21.06 11.37
C HIS A 491 -20.43 22.49 11.18
N SER A 492 -19.60 23.41 10.64
CA SER A 492 -20.07 24.78 10.36
C SER A 492 -21.18 24.81 9.33
N ASN A 493 -21.01 24.07 8.22
CA ASN A 493 -22.03 24.04 7.16
C ASN A 493 -23.30 23.30 7.60
N LEU A 494 -23.18 22.23 8.41
CA LEU A 494 -24.34 21.56 8.97
C LEU A 494 -25.14 22.46 9.90
N GLY A 495 -24.45 23.25 10.74
CA GLY A 495 -25.11 24.26 11.57
C GLY A 495 -25.88 25.29 10.73
N VAL A 496 -25.30 25.78 9.62
CA VAL A 496 -26.00 26.69 8.68
C VAL A 496 -27.22 26.04 8.07
N VAL A 497 -27.12 24.79 7.62
CA VAL A 497 -28.24 24.04 7.02
C VAL A 497 -29.37 23.84 8.01
N LEU A 498 -29.07 23.41 9.24
CA LEU A 498 -30.07 23.19 10.29
C LEU A 498 -30.78 24.51 10.68
N ASP A 499 -30.04 25.63 10.78
CA ASP A 499 -30.62 26.94 11.04
C ASP A 499 -31.60 27.36 9.93
N HIS A 500 -31.24 27.16 8.66
CA HIS A 500 -32.14 27.42 7.51
C HIS A 500 -33.37 26.52 7.48
N MET A 501 -33.27 25.32 8.04
CA MET A 501 -34.39 24.37 8.15
C MET A 501 -35.23 24.58 9.41
N GLY A 502 -34.87 25.55 10.27
CA GLY A 502 -35.60 25.88 11.49
C GLY A 502 -35.18 25.09 12.73
N ASP A 503 -34.19 24.18 12.61
CA ASP A 503 -33.62 23.48 13.76
C ASP A 503 -32.49 24.31 14.40
N HIS A 504 -32.90 25.33 15.13
CA HIS A 504 -31.97 26.27 15.80
C HIS A 504 -31.15 25.57 16.91
N GLU A 505 -31.72 24.59 17.61
CA GLU A 505 -31.01 23.85 18.67
C GLU A 505 -29.93 22.94 18.06
N GLY A 506 -30.26 22.22 17.02
CA GLY A 506 -29.31 21.45 16.25
C GLY A 506 -28.19 22.31 15.67
N ALA A 507 -28.52 23.48 15.12
CA ALA A 507 -27.54 24.43 14.59
C ALA A 507 -26.54 24.89 15.67
N ILE A 508 -27.00 25.26 16.85
CA ILE A 508 -26.16 25.68 17.99
C ILE A 508 -25.20 24.53 18.37
N LYS A 509 -25.71 23.31 18.42
CA LYS A 509 -24.91 22.12 18.74
C LYS A 509 -23.76 21.92 17.72
N GLU A 510 -24.09 22.02 16.43
CA GLU A 510 -23.08 21.84 15.37
C GLU A 510 -22.08 23.01 15.32
N PHE A 511 -22.49 24.24 15.55
CA PHE A 511 -21.55 25.36 15.66
C PHE A 511 -20.62 25.25 16.88
N ARG A 512 -21.08 24.70 18.02
CA ARG A 512 -20.18 24.37 19.15
C ARG A 512 -19.13 23.34 18.74
N ARG A 513 -19.51 22.29 18.04
CA ARG A 513 -18.59 21.28 17.51
C ARG A 513 -17.57 21.86 16.53
N ALA A 514 -17.99 22.79 15.68
CA ALA A 514 -17.08 23.51 14.80
C ALA A 514 -16.01 24.29 15.59
N VAL A 515 -16.41 24.98 16.66
CA VAL A 515 -15.47 25.68 17.57
C VAL A 515 -14.56 24.69 18.31
N GLU A 516 -15.04 23.52 18.66
CA GLU A 516 -14.21 22.45 19.26
C GLU A 516 -13.13 21.94 18.31
N CYS A 517 -13.45 21.80 17.01
CA CYS A 517 -12.45 21.42 15.99
C CYS A 517 -11.34 22.47 15.86
N ASP A 518 -11.71 23.76 15.84
CA ASP A 518 -10.76 24.87 15.76
C ASP A 518 -11.17 26.04 16.67
N PRO A 519 -10.70 26.04 17.91
CA PRO A 519 -10.98 27.14 18.84
C PRO A 519 -10.39 28.51 18.42
N SER A 520 -9.57 28.57 17.38
CA SER A 520 -9.04 29.85 16.85
C SER A 520 -9.90 30.43 15.73
N SER A 521 -10.82 29.65 15.13
CA SER A 521 -11.65 30.07 14.01
C SER A 521 -12.61 31.22 14.39
N ALA A 522 -12.35 32.40 13.85
CA ALA A 522 -13.22 33.57 14.05
C ALA A 522 -14.61 33.33 13.43
N ALA A 523 -14.68 32.69 12.26
CA ALA A 523 -15.92 32.39 11.56
C ALA A 523 -16.81 31.42 12.35
N ALA A 524 -16.25 30.33 12.90
CA ALA A 524 -17.02 29.39 13.73
C ALA A 524 -17.58 30.05 14.98
N LYS A 525 -16.77 30.90 15.67
CA LYS A 525 -17.21 31.67 16.81
C LYS A 525 -18.29 32.67 16.46
N GLN A 526 -18.21 33.29 15.29
CA GLN A 526 -19.23 34.24 14.83
C GLN A 526 -20.55 33.51 14.55
N ASN A 527 -20.54 32.40 13.85
CA ASN A 527 -21.74 31.58 13.58
C ASN A 527 -22.41 31.17 14.91
N LEU A 528 -21.61 30.66 15.87
CA LEU A 528 -22.14 30.27 17.18
C LEU A 528 -22.78 31.48 17.92
N ARG A 529 -22.12 32.65 17.92
CA ARG A 529 -22.70 33.86 18.55
C ARG A 529 -24.01 34.25 17.89
N GLN A 530 -24.08 34.27 16.56
CA GLN A 530 -25.31 34.60 15.83
C GLN A 530 -26.45 33.63 16.14
N ALA A 531 -26.15 32.34 16.22
CA ALA A 531 -27.16 31.33 16.54
C ALA A 531 -27.68 31.44 18.00
N LEU A 532 -26.82 31.86 18.93
CA LEU A 532 -27.21 32.07 20.35
C LEU A 532 -28.02 33.35 20.61
N THR A 533 -28.07 34.29 19.66
CA THR A 533 -28.79 35.56 19.77
C THR A 533 -30.14 35.55 19.08
N ARG A 534 -30.49 34.48 18.37
CA ARG A 534 -31.82 34.23 17.78
C ARG A 534 -32.68 33.43 18.73
#